data_1f47f62127ac5b968e57cc15670f66ba
#
_entry.id   1f47f62127ac5b968e57cc15670f66ba
#
_cell.length_a   1.000
_cell.length_b   1.000
_cell.length_c   1.000
_cell.angle_alpha   90.00
_cell.angle_beta   90.00
_cell.angle_gamma   90.00
#
_symmetry.space_group_name_H-M   'P 1'
#
loop_
_entity.id
_entity.type
_entity.pdbx_description
1 polymer ?
#
loop_
_entity_poly.entity_id
_entity_poly.type
_entity_poly.pdbx_seq_one_letter_code
_entity_poly.pdbx_strand_id
1 'polypeptide(L)'
;QGPRGLSQGTMTAKAVIRGVEKGTLVLVNGVPMNQSGMYSLQDIASDSVEKVEIVRGGGAVLYGSEASGGVINIITKGTRDTKVKASFGNYGQQNYAVSAQAGDKFGITYSYDHMGKVDHISHPDGGRPAGMYYNIIRAEHNYVDWRYNITDGLYFTHAYSENNSHYVYRYDGRNGKNKGQPGQDMIYKTRENVAGLHYDKDDLKADFYYHKRDMSTGKSKTEVAPYAKRGRYDPDKRIFTKTENNDETIGFNLSNRWHFDKGSVLIGGDFRRDMADVVDGNTYHYARNMYSLYGQLEYDFTRATRANLNLRQTWVAKDDAGNRYDKFTPELVLMHDLSEDTMIYAKAGKSFMMPTFKQLYGGGNVIASPGLRPQTGTHYEIGAKKNIGKSSWRLAAFHYKIKDSLEAKVGAGVVDEIKYANEDVRNTGVELEWTRNENENLSYHTGLTFGHPEKQERKAGGTTGDWHDYYGKVQWNGGIVYRTGKLTSAFEFAYLGKRIRDYTPYRSFKSQFFTDLNFSYQANDNARFFLNIDNLFNRHDIISSSSSTFYNLGRNFMAGVEYKF
;
A
#
# COMPACT_ATOMS: atom_id res chain seq x y z
N GLN A 1 -11.78 3.11 4.61
CA GLN A 1 -10.75 4.12 4.89
C GLN A 1 -11.20 5.42 4.26
N GLY A 2 -11.41 6.44 5.06
CA GLY A 2 -11.85 7.73 4.60
C GLY A 2 -10.76 8.48 3.82
N PRO A 3 -10.99 9.74 3.47
CA PRO A 3 -10.11 10.57 2.66
C PRO A 3 -8.73 10.85 3.26
N ARG A 4 -8.27 10.07 4.24
CA ARG A 4 -6.94 10.21 4.87
C ARG A 4 -5.83 10.31 3.85
N GLY A 5 -5.94 9.55 2.81
CA GLY A 5 -4.96 9.53 1.79
C GLY A 5 -5.03 10.71 0.84
N LEU A 6 -6.21 11.16 0.46
CA LEU A 6 -6.38 12.39 -0.31
C LEU A 6 -5.85 13.60 0.46
N SER A 7 -5.86 13.54 1.79
CA SER A 7 -5.50 14.63 2.67
C SER A 7 -4.00 14.82 2.88
N GLN A 8 -3.18 13.83 2.55
CA GLN A 8 -1.78 13.84 2.99
C GLN A 8 -0.78 14.27 1.92
N GLY A 9 -1.24 14.72 0.77
CA GLY A 9 -0.36 15.20 -0.29
C GLY A 9 0.49 14.13 -0.93
N THR A 10 0.14 12.88 -0.75
CA THR A 10 0.84 11.77 -1.37
C THR A 10 0.06 11.26 -2.56
N MET A 11 0.77 10.98 -3.65
CA MET A 11 0.20 10.29 -4.81
C MET A 11 0.07 8.78 -4.56
N THR A 12 0.53 8.31 -3.42
CA THR A 12 0.58 6.89 -3.08
C THR A 12 0.35 6.67 -1.60
N ALA A 13 -0.64 5.84 -1.25
CA ALA A 13 -0.78 5.29 0.09
C ALA A 13 -0.21 3.88 0.12
N LYS A 14 0.86 3.69 0.87
CA LYS A 14 1.57 2.41 0.97
C LYS A 14 1.25 1.70 2.27
N ALA A 15 1.21 0.38 2.21
CA ALA A 15 1.17 -0.45 3.39
C ALA A 15 2.58 -0.85 3.81
N VAL A 16 2.83 -0.85 5.11
CA VAL A 16 4.07 -1.34 5.69
C VAL A 16 3.75 -2.60 6.49
N ILE A 17 4.37 -3.70 6.12
CA ILE A 17 4.21 -4.99 6.82
C ILE A 17 5.51 -5.30 7.55
N ARG A 18 5.45 -5.44 8.88
CA ARG A 18 6.61 -5.74 9.73
C ARG A 18 7.80 -4.80 9.52
N GLY A 19 7.55 -3.51 9.27
CA GLY A 19 8.58 -2.52 9.02
C GLY A 19 9.23 -2.58 7.63
N VAL A 20 8.76 -3.39 6.71
CA VAL A 20 9.19 -3.40 5.30
C VAL A 20 8.33 -2.40 4.53
N GLU A 21 8.88 -1.24 4.23
CA GLU A 21 8.18 -0.19 3.46
C GLU A 21 8.06 -0.54 1.97
N LYS A 22 9.04 -1.26 1.45
CA LYS A 22 9.10 -1.66 0.05
C LYS A 22 9.02 -3.17 -0.07
N GLY A 23 8.25 -3.66 -1.01
CA GLY A 23 8.08 -5.11 -1.20
C GLY A 23 6.77 -5.63 -0.63
N THR A 24 5.74 -4.80 -0.52
CA THR A 24 4.36 -5.25 -0.38
C THR A 24 3.74 -5.35 -1.77
N LEU A 25 3.36 -6.54 -2.18
CA LEU A 25 2.61 -6.77 -3.41
C LEU A 25 1.13 -6.50 -3.13
N VAL A 26 0.52 -5.61 -3.90
CA VAL A 26 -0.92 -5.35 -3.84
C VAL A 26 -1.57 -5.90 -5.10
N LEU A 27 -2.62 -6.68 -4.90
CA LEU A 27 -3.43 -7.25 -5.96
C LEU A 27 -4.86 -6.71 -5.85
N VAL A 28 -5.51 -6.50 -6.99
CA VAL A 28 -6.96 -6.29 -7.08
C VAL A 28 -7.52 -7.37 -7.98
N ASN A 29 -8.35 -8.24 -7.43
CA ASN A 29 -8.86 -9.42 -8.12
C ASN A 29 -7.74 -10.25 -8.80
N GLY A 30 -6.59 -10.39 -8.12
CA GLY A 30 -5.44 -11.10 -8.65
C GLY A 30 -4.55 -10.30 -9.60
N VAL A 31 -4.94 -9.10 -10.02
CA VAL A 31 -4.13 -8.22 -10.90
C VAL A 31 -3.13 -7.43 -10.07
N PRO A 32 -1.82 -7.49 -10.37
CA PRO A 32 -0.81 -6.71 -9.66
C PRO A 32 -0.99 -5.20 -9.88
N MET A 33 -1.07 -4.46 -8.79
CA MET A 33 -1.20 -3.00 -8.79
C MET A 33 0.14 -2.27 -8.73
N ASN A 34 1.21 -2.97 -8.39
CA ASN A 34 2.54 -2.39 -8.30
C ASN A 34 3.09 -2.10 -9.71
N GLN A 35 3.26 -0.82 -10.03
CA GLN A 35 3.90 -0.37 -11.26
C GLN A 35 5.01 0.63 -10.90
N SER A 36 6.20 0.45 -11.45
CA SER A 36 7.38 1.25 -11.10
C SER A 36 7.62 1.36 -9.59
N GLY A 37 7.27 0.31 -8.83
CA GLY A 37 7.35 0.25 -7.35
C GLY A 37 6.31 1.12 -6.64
N MET A 38 5.30 1.59 -7.35
CA MET A 38 4.24 2.43 -6.81
C MET A 38 2.89 1.72 -6.91
N TYR A 39 2.10 1.90 -5.90
CA TYR A 39 0.67 1.59 -5.84
C TYR A 39 0.00 2.58 -4.89
N SER A 40 -1.29 2.73 -4.97
CA SER A 40 -2.04 3.52 -4.00
C SER A 40 -3.30 2.77 -3.56
N LEU A 41 -3.42 2.53 -2.27
CA LEU A 41 -4.65 1.95 -1.69
C LEU A 41 -5.84 2.92 -1.76
N GLN A 42 -5.59 4.18 -2.06
CA GLN A 42 -6.62 5.20 -2.26
C GLN A 42 -7.29 5.11 -3.62
N ASP A 43 -6.64 4.46 -4.58
CA ASP A 43 -7.16 4.31 -5.93
C ASP A 43 -8.32 3.29 -6.00
N ILE A 44 -8.69 2.71 -4.85
CA ILE A 44 -9.74 1.70 -4.72
C ILE A 44 -10.82 2.22 -3.77
N ALA A 45 -12.05 2.36 -4.25
CA ALA A 45 -13.16 2.76 -3.40
C ALA A 45 -13.57 1.62 -2.44
N SER A 46 -13.71 1.95 -1.16
CA SER A 46 -14.13 0.98 -0.14
C SER A 46 -15.52 0.40 -0.40
N ASP A 47 -16.38 1.14 -1.10
CA ASP A 47 -17.73 0.70 -1.47
C ASP A 47 -17.73 -0.49 -2.43
N SER A 48 -16.66 -0.71 -3.20
CA SER A 48 -16.53 -1.84 -4.11
C SER A 48 -15.82 -3.05 -3.49
N VAL A 49 -15.21 -2.91 -2.32
CA VAL A 49 -14.44 -4.00 -1.69
C VAL A 49 -15.35 -4.99 -1.00
N GLU A 50 -15.17 -6.28 -1.29
CA GLU A 50 -15.81 -7.39 -0.58
C GLU A 50 -14.97 -7.85 0.60
N LYS A 51 -13.67 -8.12 0.35
CA LYS A 51 -12.72 -8.55 1.39
C LYS A 51 -11.29 -8.16 1.04
N VAL A 52 -10.45 -8.13 2.07
CA VAL A 52 -9.00 -7.95 1.95
C VAL A 52 -8.31 -9.14 2.60
N GLU A 53 -7.45 -9.80 1.84
CA GLU A 53 -6.62 -10.91 2.29
C GLU A 53 -5.19 -10.42 2.47
N ILE A 54 -4.57 -10.71 3.62
CA ILE A 54 -3.20 -10.30 3.92
C ILE A 54 -2.36 -11.53 4.21
N VAL A 55 -1.31 -11.72 3.41
CA VAL A 55 -0.27 -12.74 3.63
C VAL A 55 0.99 -12.02 4.12
N ARG A 56 1.40 -12.29 5.36
CA ARG A 56 2.59 -11.69 5.97
C ARG A 56 3.83 -12.54 5.71
N GLY A 57 4.96 -11.86 5.46
CA GLY A 57 6.24 -12.51 5.16
C GLY A 57 6.18 -13.31 3.87
N GLY A 58 7.27 -13.67 3.30
CA GLY A 58 7.57 -14.51 2.12
C GLY A 58 6.47 -15.20 1.30
N GLY A 59 5.24 -14.75 1.28
CA GLY A 59 4.14 -15.30 0.47
C GLY A 59 4.28 -15.14 -1.05
N ALA A 60 5.49 -14.75 -1.48
CA ALA A 60 5.84 -14.42 -2.84
C ALA A 60 5.73 -15.58 -3.83
N VAL A 61 5.74 -16.81 -3.35
CA VAL A 61 5.89 -17.95 -4.26
C VAL A 61 4.70 -18.10 -5.17
N LEU A 62 3.47 -17.96 -4.65
CA LEU A 62 2.25 -18.08 -5.46
C LEU A 62 1.88 -16.80 -6.17
N TYR A 63 2.29 -15.63 -5.66
CA TYR A 63 1.84 -14.33 -6.13
C TYR A 63 2.86 -13.57 -6.99
N GLY A 64 4.13 -13.96 -6.98
CA GLY A 64 5.19 -13.37 -7.80
C GLY A 64 6.18 -12.49 -7.07
N SER A 65 6.97 -11.75 -7.84
CA SER A 65 7.94 -10.79 -7.32
C SER A 65 7.24 -9.61 -6.61
N GLU A 66 8.00 -8.83 -5.86
CA GLU A 66 7.55 -7.66 -5.09
C GLU A 66 6.87 -7.97 -3.74
N ALA A 67 6.79 -9.23 -3.33
CA ALA A 67 6.20 -9.68 -2.06
C ALA A 67 7.21 -9.94 -0.94
N SER A 68 8.28 -9.14 -0.84
CA SER A 68 9.31 -9.29 0.23
C SER A 68 8.75 -9.02 1.63
N GLY A 69 7.79 -8.11 1.77
CA GLY A 69 7.10 -7.82 3.03
C GLY A 69 5.82 -8.63 3.21
N GLY A 70 5.18 -8.99 2.11
CA GLY A 70 3.91 -9.70 2.08
C GLY A 70 3.03 -9.34 0.90
N VAL A 71 1.82 -9.85 0.91
CA VAL A 71 0.80 -9.64 -0.13
C VAL A 71 -0.47 -9.10 0.49
N ILE A 72 -1.07 -8.12 -0.17
CA ILE A 72 -2.42 -7.63 0.11
C ILE A 72 -3.26 -7.89 -1.13
N ASN A 73 -4.22 -8.79 -1.05
CA ASN A 73 -5.14 -9.07 -2.13
C ASN A 73 -6.52 -8.47 -1.82
N ILE A 74 -6.94 -7.52 -2.63
CA ILE A 74 -8.23 -6.84 -2.51
C ILE A 74 -9.19 -7.48 -3.50
N ILE A 75 -10.27 -8.02 -2.98
CA ILE A 75 -11.31 -8.67 -3.78
C ILE A 75 -12.51 -7.74 -3.84
N THR A 76 -12.92 -7.37 -5.04
CA THR A 76 -14.11 -6.56 -5.26
C THR A 76 -15.37 -7.42 -5.29
N LYS A 77 -16.51 -6.80 -5.01
CA LYS A 77 -17.80 -7.49 -4.93
C LYS A 77 -18.16 -8.19 -6.22
N GLY A 78 -18.51 -9.46 -6.11
CA GLY A 78 -19.01 -10.27 -7.23
C GLY A 78 -20.42 -9.88 -7.63
N THR A 79 -21.29 -9.65 -6.65
CA THR A 79 -22.65 -9.12 -6.80
C THR A 79 -22.79 -7.84 -5.97
N ARG A 80 -23.69 -6.96 -6.36
CA ARG A 80 -23.89 -5.66 -5.71
C ARG A 80 -25.35 -5.45 -5.35
N ASP A 81 -25.57 -4.83 -4.19
CA ASP A 81 -26.88 -4.25 -3.89
C ASP A 81 -27.07 -2.98 -4.72
N THR A 82 -28.29 -2.77 -5.21
CA THR A 82 -28.67 -1.50 -5.83
C THR A 82 -28.89 -0.49 -4.72
N LYS A 83 -27.97 0.50 -4.62
CA LYS A 83 -27.96 1.47 -3.54
C LYS A 83 -27.31 2.79 -3.91
N VAL A 84 -27.66 3.82 -3.16
CA VAL A 84 -27.05 5.14 -3.21
C VAL A 84 -26.54 5.54 -1.83
N LYS A 85 -25.43 6.27 -1.80
CA LYS A 85 -24.83 6.82 -0.59
C LYS A 85 -24.46 8.29 -0.79
N ALA A 86 -24.69 9.10 0.21
CA ALA A 86 -24.20 10.48 0.27
C ALA A 86 -23.71 10.80 1.68
N SER A 87 -22.56 11.44 1.79
CA SER A 87 -22.02 11.88 3.07
C SER A 87 -21.23 13.18 2.96
N PHE A 88 -21.18 13.90 4.08
CA PHE A 88 -20.56 15.21 4.20
C PHE A 88 -19.77 15.28 5.51
N GLY A 89 -18.68 16.04 5.49
CA GLY A 89 -17.83 16.23 6.66
C GLY A 89 -17.20 17.61 6.74
N ASN A 90 -16.41 17.81 7.79
CA ASN A 90 -15.57 19.00 7.88
C ASN A 90 -14.45 18.97 6.81
N TYR A 91 -13.69 20.05 6.65
CA TYR A 91 -12.73 20.27 5.56
C TYR A 91 -13.36 20.21 4.16
N GLY A 92 -14.67 20.46 4.04
CA GLY A 92 -15.39 20.35 2.78
C GLY A 92 -15.45 18.94 2.21
N GLN A 93 -15.33 17.94 3.05
CA GLN A 93 -15.39 16.54 2.64
C GLN A 93 -16.77 16.17 2.13
N GLN A 94 -16.81 15.46 1.02
CA GLN A 94 -18.01 14.91 0.40
C GLN A 94 -17.68 13.54 -0.17
N ASN A 95 -18.61 12.60 -0.01
CA ASN A 95 -18.55 11.31 -0.68
C ASN A 95 -19.91 10.95 -1.25
N TYR A 96 -19.95 10.54 -2.49
CA TYR A 96 -21.13 10.01 -3.16
C TYR A 96 -20.82 8.67 -3.76
N ALA A 97 -21.70 7.70 -3.57
CA ALA A 97 -21.54 6.39 -4.22
C ALA A 97 -22.87 5.86 -4.72
N VAL A 98 -22.80 5.15 -5.85
CA VAL A 98 -23.93 4.45 -6.43
C VAL A 98 -23.46 3.06 -6.82
N SER A 99 -24.22 2.04 -6.42
CA SER A 99 -24.05 0.67 -6.88
C SER A 99 -25.32 0.18 -7.52
N ALA A 100 -25.19 -0.63 -8.56
CA ALA A 100 -26.32 -1.25 -9.25
C ALA A 100 -25.96 -2.67 -9.69
N GLN A 101 -26.98 -3.52 -9.72
CA GLN A 101 -26.90 -4.88 -10.18
C GLN A 101 -27.98 -5.13 -11.25
N ALA A 102 -27.59 -5.64 -12.41
CA ALA A 102 -28.50 -6.04 -13.48
C ALA A 102 -28.49 -7.58 -13.63
N GLY A 103 -29.52 -8.21 -13.08
CA GLY A 103 -29.60 -9.67 -13.00
C GLY A 103 -28.42 -10.26 -12.21
N ASP A 104 -27.98 -11.45 -12.62
CA ASP A 104 -26.82 -12.17 -12.08
C ASP A 104 -25.50 -11.88 -12.84
N LYS A 105 -25.58 -11.12 -13.94
CA LYS A 105 -24.46 -10.96 -14.88
C LYS A 105 -23.67 -9.69 -14.71
N PHE A 106 -24.30 -8.56 -14.44
CA PHE A 106 -23.62 -7.28 -14.47
C PHE A 106 -23.80 -6.50 -13.16
N GLY A 107 -22.70 -6.09 -12.56
CA GLY A 107 -22.68 -5.21 -11.39
C GLY A 107 -21.69 -4.06 -11.58
N ILE A 108 -22.08 -2.87 -11.15
CA ILE A 108 -21.29 -1.64 -11.25
C ILE A 108 -21.32 -0.85 -9.94
N THR A 109 -20.20 -0.23 -9.58
CA THR A 109 -20.10 0.74 -8.48
C THR A 109 -19.38 1.98 -9.01
N TYR A 110 -19.94 3.15 -8.72
CA TYR A 110 -19.28 4.44 -8.90
C TYR A 110 -19.14 5.13 -7.54
N SER A 111 -18.01 5.77 -7.31
CA SER A 111 -17.74 6.56 -6.10
C SER A 111 -17.00 7.85 -6.46
N TYR A 112 -17.40 8.94 -5.82
CA TYR A 112 -16.73 10.23 -5.88
C TYR A 112 -16.41 10.69 -4.47
N ASP A 113 -15.15 11.07 -4.25
CA ASP A 113 -14.66 11.67 -3.02
C ASP A 113 -14.09 13.05 -3.29
N HIS A 114 -14.41 13.99 -2.42
CA HIS A 114 -13.86 15.34 -2.46
C HIS A 114 -13.40 15.76 -1.07
N MET A 115 -12.29 16.49 -1.03
CA MET A 115 -11.81 17.23 0.13
C MET A 115 -11.48 18.66 -0.29
N GLY A 116 -11.96 19.62 0.49
CA GLY A 116 -11.66 21.03 0.30
C GLY A 116 -10.33 21.44 0.97
N LYS A 117 -10.25 22.71 1.33
CA LYS A 117 -9.02 23.30 1.85
C LYS A 117 -8.65 22.76 3.23
N VAL A 118 -7.36 22.40 3.39
CA VAL A 118 -6.74 22.08 4.67
C VAL A 118 -5.43 22.85 4.79
N ASP A 119 -5.30 23.62 5.85
CA ASP A 119 -4.11 24.42 6.13
C ASP A 119 -3.09 23.63 6.97
N HIS A 120 -1.81 23.91 6.77
CA HIS A 120 -0.69 23.40 7.60
C HIS A 120 -0.60 21.87 7.72
N ILE A 121 -0.70 21.14 6.59
CA ILE A 121 -0.53 19.68 6.58
C ILE A 121 0.92 19.22 6.67
N SER A 122 1.88 20.11 6.49
CA SER A 122 3.30 19.81 6.66
C SER A 122 4.02 20.96 7.33
N HIS A 123 5.08 20.61 8.04
CA HIS A 123 6.02 21.57 8.58
C HIS A 123 7.44 21.14 8.24
N PRO A 124 8.26 22.00 7.60
CA PRO A 124 9.63 21.68 7.28
C PRO A 124 10.52 21.82 8.52
N ASP A 125 10.48 20.88 9.45
CA ASP A 125 11.46 20.77 10.53
C ASP A 125 12.82 20.35 9.98
N GLY A 126 13.59 21.35 9.50
CA GLY A 126 14.86 21.11 8.85
C GLY A 126 14.77 20.38 7.51
N GLY A 127 13.54 20.17 7.02
CA GLY A 127 13.27 19.62 5.71
C GLY A 127 13.33 20.69 4.62
N ARG A 128 13.25 20.29 3.39
CA ARG A 128 13.29 21.16 2.21
C ARG A 128 11.90 21.24 1.56
N PRO A 129 11.51 22.40 1.03
CA PRO A 129 12.21 23.68 1.13
C PRO A 129 12.04 24.29 2.53
N ALA A 130 13.16 24.70 3.11
CA ALA A 130 13.17 25.33 4.43
C ALA A 130 12.34 26.61 4.44
N GLY A 131 11.55 26.81 5.49
CA GLY A 131 10.74 28.01 5.65
C GLY A 131 9.41 27.98 4.90
N MET A 132 8.93 26.81 4.48
CA MET A 132 7.62 26.64 3.84
C MET A 132 6.81 25.53 4.51
N TYR A 133 5.49 25.60 4.35
CA TYR A 133 4.54 24.57 4.78
C TYR A 133 3.54 24.29 3.66
N TYR A 134 2.96 23.09 3.66
CA TYR A 134 1.94 22.70 2.69
C TYR A 134 0.53 23.00 3.18
N ASN A 135 -0.29 23.46 2.25
CA ASN A 135 -1.73 23.46 2.35
C ASN A 135 -2.31 22.58 1.23
N ILE A 136 -3.35 21.84 1.53
CA ILE A 136 -4.23 21.28 0.52
C ILE A 136 -5.15 22.39 0.07
N ILE A 137 -5.34 22.55 -1.24
CA ILE A 137 -6.36 23.41 -1.82
C ILE A 137 -7.61 22.59 -2.10
N ARG A 138 -7.42 21.42 -2.70
CA ARG A 138 -8.45 20.40 -2.93
C ARG A 138 -7.83 19.07 -3.26
N ALA A 139 -8.58 18.01 -3.02
CA ALA A 139 -8.28 16.67 -3.50
C ALA A 139 -9.60 16.01 -3.95
N GLU A 140 -9.58 15.34 -5.09
CA GLU A 140 -10.73 14.70 -5.71
C GLU A 140 -10.36 13.31 -6.18
N HIS A 141 -11.26 12.36 -6.00
CA HIS A 141 -11.12 11.00 -6.46
C HIS A 141 -12.42 10.53 -7.12
N ASN A 142 -12.33 10.10 -8.35
CA ASN A 142 -13.39 9.41 -9.08
C ASN A 142 -12.99 7.95 -9.25
N TYR A 143 -13.92 7.07 -8.98
CA TYR A 143 -13.71 5.64 -9.10
C TYR A 143 -14.94 4.99 -9.72
N VAL A 144 -14.73 4.08 -10.65
CA VAL A 144 -15.78 3.18 -11.16
C VAL A 144 -15.20 1.80 -11.34
N ASP A 145 -15.90 0.79 -10.87
CA ASP A 145 -15.61 -0.59 -11.19
C ASP A 145 -16.87 -1.33 -11.62
N TRP A 146 -16.69 -2.31 -12.48
CA TRP A 146 -17.75 -3.17 -12.91
C TRP A 146 -17.25 -4.58 -13.19
N ARG A 147 -18.17 -5.53 -13.06
CA ARG A 147 -17.95 -6.93 -13.35
C ARG A 147 -19.05 -7.44 -14.26
N TYR A 148 -18.67 -8.24 -15.24
CA TYR A 148 -19.58 -8.94 -16.13
C TYR A 148 -19.30 -10.45 -16.09
N ASN A 149 -20.26 -11.24 -15.61
CA ASN A 149 -20.20 -12.70 -15.58
C ASN A 149 -20.64 -13.23 -16.97
N ILE A 150 -19.69 -13.75 -17.75
CA ILE A 150 -19.90 -14.25 -19.10
C ILE A 150 -20.58 -15.63 -19.04
N THR A 151 -19.97 -16.53 -18.27
CA THR A 151 -20.49 -17.86 -17.94
C THR A 151 -20.15 -18.19 -16.49
N ASP A 152 -20.55 -19.37 -16.02
CA ASP A 152 -20.07 -19.91 -14.74
C ASP A 152 -18.54 -20.07 -14.77
N GLY A 153 -17.88 -19.40 -13.85
CA GLY A 153 -16.41 -19.34 -13.72
C GLY A 153 -15.70 -18.37 -14.68
N LEU A 154 -16.30 -17.89 -15.76
CA LEU A 154 -15.68 -16.93 -16.68
C LEU A 154 -16.29 -15.54 -16.50
N TYR A 155 -15.48 -14.56 -16.11
CA TYR A 155 -15.95 -13.19 -15.89
C TYR A 155 -14.89 -12.16 -16.26
N PHE A 156 -15.36 -10.97 -16.55
CA PHE A 156 -14.54 -9.80 -16.85
C PHE A 156 -14.69 -8.77 -15.74
N THR A 157 -13.57 -8.13 -15.36
CA THR A 157 -13.54 -7.01 -14.42
C THR A 157 -12.88 -5.81 -15.06
N HIS A 158 -13.35 -4.61 -14.72
CA HIS A 158 -12.68 -3.36 -15.06
C HIS A 158 -12.85 -2.37 -13.94
N ALA A 159 -11.78 -1.67 -13.60
CA ALA A 159 -11.79 -0.54 -12.68
C ALA A 159 -11.08 0.65 -13.32
N TYR A 160 -11.67 1.82 -13.17
CA TYR A 160 -11.08 3.11 -13.51
C TYR A 160 -11.02 3.99 -12.28
N SER A 161 -9.89 4.64 -12.06
CA SER A 161 -9.65 5.58 -10.97
C SER A 161 -8.99 6.84 -11.53
N GLU A 162 -9.46 8.00 -11.08
CA GLU A 162 -8.81 9.29 -11.35
C GLU A 162 -8.67 10.07 -10.04
N ASN A 163 -7.43 10.36 -9.65
CA ASN A 163 -7.08 11.24 -8.55
C ASN A 163 -6.56 12.57 -9.08
N ASN A 164 -7.03 13.66 -8.48
CA ASN A 164 -6.61 15.01 -8.80
C ASN A 164 -6.41 15.78 -7.50
N SER A 165 -5.19 16.22 -7.23
CA SER A 165 -4.83 16.88 -5.98
C SER A 165 -4.03 18.14 -6.23
N HIS A 166 -4.42 19.24 -5.59
CA HIS A 166 -3.76 20.53 -5.68
C HIS A 166 -3.26 20.95 -4.31
N TYR A 167 -1.95 21.15 -4.20
CA TYR A 167 -1.24 21.62 -3.01
C TYR A 167 -0.52 22.91 -3.29
N VAL A 168 -0.37 23.73 -2.25
CA VAL A 168 0.42 24.97 -2.31
C VAL A 168 1.42 24.97 -1.18
N TYR A 169 2.69 25.16 -1.51
CA TYR A 169 3.70 25.56 -0.55
C TYR A 169 3.55 27.05 -0.25
N ARG A 170 3.52 27.40 1.04
CA ARG A 170 3.48 28.77 1.51
C ARG A 170 4.66 29.07 2.40
N TYR A 171 5.17 30.29 2.31
CA TYR A 171 6.26 30.74 3.18
C TYR A 171 5.79 30.86 4.63
N ASP A 172 6.57 30.37 5.59
CA ASP A 172 6.27 30.42 7.03
C ASP A 172 6.72 31.73 7.72
N GLY A 173 7.48 32.57 7.01
CA GLY A 173 7.98 33.84 7.49
C GLY A 173 9.25 33.75 8.34
N ARG A 174 9.84 32.58 8.56
CA ARG A 174 11.08 32.42 9.36
C ARG A 174 12.24 33.25 8.86
N ASN A 175 12.27 33.54 7.57
CA ASN A 175 13.31 34.38 6.98
C ASN A 175 12.86 35.85 6.80
N GLY A 176 11.85 36.30 7.55
CA GLY A 176 11.37 37.66 7.54
C GLY A 176 10.67 38.10 6.25
N LYS A 177 10.33 37.17 5.35
CA LYS A 177 9.78 37.47 4.04
C LYS A 177 8.50 36.69 3.77
N ASN A 178 7.51 37.42 3.21
CA ASN A 178 6.36 36.89 2.48
C ASN A 178 5.53 35.83 3.23
N LYS A 179 5.38 35.91 4.56
CA LYS A 179 4.59 34.98 5.35
C LYS A 179 3.20 34.77 4.72
N GLY A 180 2.84 33.50 4.52
CA GLY A 180 1.56 33.08 3.93
C GLY A 180 1.46 33.22 2.40
N GLN A 181 2.47 33.82 1.74
CA GLN A 181 2.48 33.92 0.28
C GLN A 181 2.76 32.57 -0.37
N PRO A 182 2.13 32.24 -1.52
CA PRO A 182 2.41 31.01 -2.24
C PRO A 182 3.82 31.04 -2.84
N GLY A 183 4.60 29.99 -2.58
CA GLY A 183 5.94 29.82 -3.14
C GLY A 183 5.96 28.82 -4.29
N GLN A 184 5.13 27.79 -4.23
CA GLN A 184 5.04 26.75 -5.25
C GLN A 184 3.66 26.10 -5.22
N ASP A 185 3.03 25.99 -6.38
CA ASP A 185 1.86 25.15 -6.60
C ASP A 185 2.30 23.76 -7.07
N MET A 186 1.60 22.72 -6.62
CA MET A 186 1.82 21.36 -7.05
C MET A 186 0.47 20.71 -7.38
N ILE A 187 0.32 20.27 -8.61
CA ILE A 187 -0.86 19.58 -9.10
C ILE A 187 -0.44 18.15 -9.44
N TYR A 188 -1.05 17.19 -8.77
CA TYR A 188 -0.88 15.76 -9.04
C TYR A 188 -2.14 15.22 -9.70
N LYS A 189 -1.97 14.52 -10.80
CA LYS A 189 -3.05 13.81 -11.46
C LYS A 189 -2.62 12.39 -11.75
N THR A 190 -3.42 11.43 -11.32
CA THR A 190 -3.22 10.00 -11.60
C THR A 190 -4.49 9.47 -12.23
N ARG A 191 -4.34 8.73 -13.33
CA ARG A 191 -5.39 7.95 -13.96
C ARG A 191 -4.96 6.51 -14.01
N GLU A 192 -5.84 5.61 -13.63
CA GLU A 192 -5.54 4.19 -13.57
C GLU A 192 -6.68 3.39 -14.21
N ASN A 193 -6.31 2.44 -15.07
CA ASN A 193 -7.22 1.48 -15.67
C ASN A 193 -6.71 0.08 -15.37
N VAL A 194 -7.55 -0.75 -14.78
CA VAL A 194 -7.27 -2.15 -14.48
C VAL A 194 -8.36 -3.00 -15.13
N ALA A 195 -7.99 -3.88 -16.05
CA ALA A 195 -8.91 -4.78 -16.70
C ALA A 195 -8.43 -6.22 -16.57
N GLY A 196 -9.33 -7.16 -16.34
CA GLY A 196 -9.02 -8.57 -16.22
C GLY A 196 -10.10 -9.45 -16.83
N LEU A 197 -9.68 -10.47 -17.56
CA LEU A 197 -10.52 -11.61 -17.95
C LEU A 197 -10.08 -12.79 -17.09
N HIS A 198 -11.03 -13.33 -16.32
CA HIS A 198 -10.76 -14.34 -15.29
C HIS A 198 -11.56 -15.60 -15.59
N TYR A 199 -10.89 -16.72 -15.51
CA TYR A 199 -11.53 -18.03 -15.45
C TYR A 199 -11.15 -18.70 -14.13
N ASP A 200 -12.14 -18.99 -13.30
CA ASP A 200 -11.98 -19.64 -11.99
C ASP A 200 -13.11 -20.64 -11.82
N LYS A 201 -12.86 -21.87 -12.21
CA LYS A 201 -13.83 -22.95 -12.07
C LYS A 201 -13.12 -24.25 -11.75
N ASP A 202 -13.66 -24.97 -10.79
CA ASP A 202 -13.09 -26.18 -10.24
C ASP A 202 -11.64 -25.92 -9.75
N ASP A 203 -10.67 -26.61 -10.29
CA ASP A 203 -9.26 -26.47 -9.94
C ASP A 203 -8.45 -25.64 -10.95
N LEU A 204 -9.07 -25.20 -12.03
CA LEU A 204 -8.43 -24.43 -13.10
C LEU A 204 -8.63 -22.94 -12.91
N LYS A 205 -7.53 -22.20 -12.91
CA LYS A 205 -7.52 -20.73 -12.91
C LYS A 205 -6.72 -20.20 -14.08
N ALA A 206 -7.29 -19.25 -14.79
CA ALA A 206 -6.60 -18.50 -15.82
C ALA A 206 -6.99 -17.02 -15.72
N ASP A 207 -5.98 -16.16 -15.73
CA ASP A 207 -6.15 -14.72 -15.68
C ASP A 207 -5.38 -14.09 -16.83
N PHE A 208 -6.03 -13.23 -17.58
CA PHE A 208 -5.41 -12.32 -18.52
C PHE A 208 -5.74 -10.91 -18.06
N TYR A 209 -4.71 -10.04 -17.89
CA TYR A 209 -4.93 -8.71 -17.38
C TYR A 209 -4.11 -7.64 -18.09
N TYR A 210 -4.66 -6.44 -18.04
CA TYR A 210 -4.04 -5.19 -18.47
C TYR A 210 -4.19 -4.15 -17.39
N HIS A 211 -3.10 -3.47 -17.06
CA HIS A 211 -3.08 -2.39 -16.09
C HIS A 211 -2.31 -1.20 -16.68
N LYS A 212 -2.94 -0.04 -16.75
CA LYS A 212 -2.34 1.21 -17.21
C LYS A 212 -2.48 2.28 -16.14
N ARG A 213 -1.40 2.98 -15.87
CA ARG A 213 -1.34 4.10 -14.94
C ARG A 213 -0.63 5.28 -15.57
N ASP A 214 -1.35 6.37 -15.76
CA ASP A 214 -0.83 7.65 -16.23
C ASP A 214 -0.72 8.60 -15.03
N MET A 215 0.47 9.12 -14.78
CA MET A 215 0.78 9.96 -13.64
C MET A 215 1.42 11.26 -14.11
N SER A 216 0.82 12.40 -13.79
CA SER A 216 1.39 13.71 -14.10
C SER A 216 1.58 14.55 -12.84
N THR A 217 2.69 15.25 -12.77
CA THR A 217 2.99 16.25 -11.75
C THR A 217 3.25 17.59 -12.40
N GLY A 218 2.37 18.54 -12.15
CA GLY A 218 2.54 19.93 -12.54
C GLY A 218 3.11 20.73 -11.37
N LYS A 219 4.20 21.46 -11.58
CA LYS A 219 4.82 22.36 -10.60
C LYS A 219 4.90 23.76 -11.18
N SER A 220 4.42 24.75 -10.45
CA SER A 220 4.69 26.15 -10.75
C SER A 220 5.56 26.74 -9.63
N LYS A 221 6.68 27.35 -9.99
CA LYS A 221 7.58 28.04 -9.06
C LYS A 221 7.58 29.52 -9.38
N THR A 222 7.73 30.36 -8.37
CA THR A 222 8.15 31.73 -8.59
C THR A 222 9.62 31.72 -9.04
N GLU A 223 9.96 32.53 -10.03
CA GLU A 223 11.32 32.61 -10.61
C GLU A 223 12.37 33.01 -9.56
N VAL A 224 11.95 33.72 -8.54
CA VAL A 224 12.78 34.04 -7.39
C VAL A 224 12.85 32.84 -6.48
N ALA A 225 13.90 32.05 -6.66
CA ALA A 225 14.18 30.93 -5.80
C ALA A 225 14.13 31.38 -4.32
N PRO A 226 13.52 30.60 -3.42
CA PRO A 226 13.48 30.91 -1.99
C PRO A 226 14.87 31.08 -1.35
N TYR A 227 15.92 30.73 -2.07
CA TYR A 227 17.33 30.82 -1.71
C TYR A 227 18.05 32.06 -2.25
N ALA A 228 17.41 32.86 -3.10
CA ALA A 228 18.01 34.11 -3.55
C ALA A 228 18.03 35.09 -2.39
N LYS A 229 19.22 35.38 -1.87
CA LYS A 229 19.45 36.24 -0.71
C LYS A 229 18.83 37.65 -0.82
N ARG A 230 18.34 38.07 -1.98
CA ARG A 230 17.79 39.41 -2.28
C ARG A 230 16.61 39.45 -3.24
N GLY A 231 15.96 38.32 -3.56
CA GLY A 231 14.87 38.30 -4.53
C GLY A 231 13.53 38.76 -3.93
N ARG A 232 12.81 39.65 -4.63
CA ARG A 232 11.42 39.96 -4.34
C ARG A 232 10.51 38.88 -4.91
N TYR A 233 9.49 38.49 -4.13
CA TYR A 233 8.41 37.64 -4.62
C TYR A 233 7.68 38.39 -5.76
N ASP A 234 7.69 37.80 -6.95
CA ASP A 234 6.96 38.29 -8.09
C ASP A 234 5.93 37.23 -8.53
N PRO A 235 4.64 37.45 -8.26
CA PRO A 235 3.59 36.49 -8.60
C PRO A 235 3.45 36.27 -10.11
N ASP A 236 3.90 37.21 -10.94
CA ASP A 236 3.76 37.16 -12.39
C ASP A 236 4.91 36.39 -13.07
N LYS A 237 5.98 36.14 -12.33
CA LYS A 237 7.13 35.35 -12.80
C LYS A 237 7.09 33.91 -12.31
N ARG A 238 6.15 33.14 -12.83
CA ARG A 238 6.02 31.71 -12.52
C ARG A 238 6.53 30.84 -13.66
N ILE A 239 7.42 29.92 -13.33
CA ILE A 239 7.85 28.86 -14.25
C ILE A 239 6.99 27.64 -13.98
N PHE A 240 6.33 27.11 -14.98
CA PHE A 240 5.57 25.88 -14.92
C PHE A 240 6.40 24.71 -15.49
N THR A 241 6.53 23.64 -14.72
CA THR A 241 7.15 22.39 -15.17
C THR A 241 6.17 21.25 -15.02
N LYS A 242 6.13 20.35 -16.00
CA LYS A 242 5.31 19.15 -15.99
C LYS A 242 6.19 17.93 -16.17
N THR A 243 5.99 16.91 -15.35
CA THR A 243 6.59 15.59 -15.54
C THR A 243 5.47 14.55 -15.66
N GLU A 244 5.68 13.56 -16.52
CA GLU A 244 4.72 12.48 -16.75
C GLU A 244 5.44 11.13 -16.59
N ASN A 245 4.74 10.17 -16.01
CA ASN A 245 5.14 8.76 -15.96
C ASN A 245 3.92 7.94 -16.38
N ASN A 246 4.07 7.19 -17.44
CA ASN A 246 3.03 6.31 -17.95
C ASN A 246 3.54 4.88 -17.84
N ASP A 247 2.88 4.10 -17.01
CA ASP A 247 3.22 2.71 -16.77
C ASP A 247 2.13 1.81 -17.35
N GLU A 248 2.52 0.75 -18.04
CA GLU A 248 1.62 -0.27 -18.54
C GLU A 248 2.12 -1.66 -18.14
N THR A 249 1.20 -2.53 -17.79
CA THR A 249 1.49 -3.95 -17.49
C THR A 249 0.49 -4.82 -18.21
N ILE A 250 0.98 -5.83 -18.92
CA ILE A 250 0.19 -6.91 -19.49
C ILE A 250 0.65 -8.21 -18.85
N GLY A 251 -0.28 -9.04 -18.44
CA GLY A 251 0.07 -10.33 -17.86
C GLY A 251 -0.92 -11.43 -18.13
N PHE A 252 -0.43 -12.63 -17.98
CA PHE A 252 -1.19 -13.85 -18.08
C PHE A 252 -0.75 -14.81 -17.00
N ASN A 253 -1.69 -15.46 -16.33
CA ASN A 253 -1.46 -16.51 -15.36
C ASN A 253 -2.34 -17.71 -15.66
N LEU A 254 -1.78 -18.91 -15.52
CA LEU A 254 -2.52 -20.17 -15.66
C LEU A 254 -2.05 -21.14 -14.59
N SER A 255 -2.98 -21.74 -13.86
CA SER A 255 -2.68 -22.77 -12.88
C SER A 255 -3.79 -23.80 -12.78
N ASN A 256 -3.40 -25.02 -12.44
CA ASN A 256 -4.35 -26.09 -12.13
C ASN A 256 -3.90 -26.82 -10.87
N ARG A 257 -4.87 -27.32 -10.10
CA ARG A 257 -4.67 -28.13 -8.90
C ARG A 257 -5.18 -29.55 -9.13
N TRP A 258 -4.42 -30.51 -8.70
CA TRP A 258 -4.79 -31.93 -8.70
C TRP A 258 -4.81 -32.43 -7.27
N HIS A 259 -5.88 -33.12 -6.92
CA HIS A 259 -6.08 -33.72 -5.60
C HIS A 259 -5.71 -35.20 -5.60
N PHE A 260 -5.15 -35.65 -4.49
CA PHE A 260 -4.87 -37.08 -4.21
C PHE A 260 -5.17 -37.37 -2.72
N ASP A 261 -5.11 -38.62 -2.32
CA ASP A 261 -5.56 -39.07 -0.99
C ASP A 261 -4.99 -38.26 0.19
N LYS A 262 -3.71 -37.88 0.13
CA LYS A 262 -3.01 -37.16 1.21
C LYS A 262 -2.68 -35.71 0.91
N GLY A 263 -3.33 -35.12 -0.05
CA GLY A 263 -3.07 -33.71 -0.33
C GLY A 263 -3.39 -33.25 -1.73
N SER A 264 -2.67 -32.23 -2.20
CA SER A 264 -2.85 -31.67 -3.53
C SER A 264 -1.53 -31.13 -4.10
N VAL A 265 -1.46 -31.10 -5.42
CA VAL A 265 -0.39 -30.44 -6.18
C VAL A 265 -1.02 -29.36 -7.07
N LEU A 266 -0.57 -28.13 -6.94
CA LEU A 266 -0.86 -27.05 -7.87
C LEU A 266 0.39 -26.80 -8.72
N ILE A 267 0.21 -26.67 -10.01
CA ILE A 267 1.25 -26.24 -10.96
C ILE A 267 0.71 -25.05 -11.74
N GLY A 268 1.53 -24.04 -11.92
CA GLY A 268 1.16 -22.86 -12.66
C GLY A 268 2.34 -22.17 -13.33
N GLY A 269 2.00 -21.26 -14.22
CA GLY A 269 2.98 -20.40 -14.88
C GLY A 269 2.37 -19.03 -15.13
N ASP A 270 3.23 -18.03 -15.16
CA ASP A 270 2.82 -16.67 -15.49
C ASP A 270 3.80 -15.98 -16.43
N PHE A 271 3.27 -15.01 -17.13
CA PHE A 271 3.99 -14.04 -17.94
C PHE A 271 3.57 -12.65 -17.53
N ARG A 272 4.53 -11.75 -17.39
CA ARG A 272 4.29 -10.32 -17.14
C ARG A 272 5.23 -9.49 -18.00
N ARG A 273 4.68 -8.50 -18.70
CA ARG A 273 5.42 -7.45 -19.38
C ARG A 273 5.10 -6.11 -18.73
N ASP A 274 6.12 -5.48 -18.16
CA ASP A 274 6.07 -4.12 -17.67
C ASP A 274 6.69 -3.17 -18.71
N MET A 275 6.01 -2.05 -18.93
CA MET A 275 6.44 -0.97 -19.81
C MET A 275 6.32 0.34 -19.06
N ALA A 276 7.23 1.26 -19.29
CA ALA A 276 7.20 2.59 -18.69
C ALA A 276 7.68 3.64 -19.66
N ASP A 277 6.92 4.71 -19.80
CA ASP A 277 7.29 5.92 -20.49
C ASP A 277 7.57 7.03 -19.48
N VAL A 278 8.78 7.54 -19.47
CA VAL A 278 9.20 8.64 -18.60
C VAL A 278 9.40 9.89 -19.46
N VAL A 279 8.59 10.92 -19.21
CA VAL A 279 8.67 12.21 -19.88
C VAL A 279 9.26 13.26 -18.93
N ASP A 280 10.50 13.66 -19.21
CA ASP A 280 11.22 14.70 -18.48
C ASP A 280 12.12 15.46 -19.46
N GLY A 281 11.51 16.40 -20.21
CA GLY A 281 12.16 17.07 -21.34
C GLY A 281 12.28 16.18 -22.58
N ASN A 282 12.74 14.94 -22.42
CA ASN A 282 12.73 13.87 -23.43
C ASN A 282 11.80 12.74 -22.99
N THR A 283 11.37 11.91 -23.93
CA THR A 283 10.60 10.69 -23.64
C THR A 283 11.50 9.48 -23.72
N TYR A 284 11.50 8.67 -22.67
CA TYR A 284 12.25 7.42 -22.58
C TYR A 284 11.27 6.27 -22.46
N HIS A 285 11.49 5.21 -23.23
CA HIS A 285 10.68 4.01 -23.27
C HIS A 285 11.46 2.84 -22.68
N TYR A 286 10.89 2.14 -21.73
CA TYR A 286 11.49 0.97 -21.10
C TYR A 286 10.50 -0.19 -21.09
N ALA A 287 11.01 -1.40 -21.29
CA ALA A 287 10.22 -2.61 -21.22
C ALA A 287 10.98 -3.75 -20.52
N ARG A 288 10.24 -4.62 -19.83
CA ARG A 288 10.77 -5.80 -19.14
C ARG A 288 9.79 -6.94 -19.24
N ASN A 289 10.26 -8.12 -19.64
CA ASN A 289 9.49 -9.34 -19.66
C ASN A 289 9.93 -10.25 -18.52
N MET A 290 8.96 -10.80 -17.80
CA MET A 290 9.17 -11.80 -16.76
C MET A 290 8.35 -13.05 -17.05
N TYR A 291 8.95 -14.21 -16.83
CA TYR A 291 8.32 -15.52 -17.00
C TYR A 291 8.51 -16.29 -15.72
N SER A 292 7.51 -17.01 -15.28
CA SER A 292 7.64 -17.84 -14.09
C SER A 292 6.97 -19.18 -14.25
N LEU A 293 7.58 -20.19 -13.61
CA LEU A 293 6.93 -21.47 -13.30
C LEU A 293 6.88 -21.60 -11.78
N TYR A 294 5.74 -22.06 -11.27
CA TYR A 294 5.56 -22.24 -9.84
C TYR A 294 4.72 -23.47 -9.54
N GLY A 295 4.90 -23.99 -8.31
CA GLY A 295 4.13 -25.11 -7.82
C GLY A 295 3.95 -25.07 -6.32
N GLN A 296 2.91 -25.71 -5.84
CA GLN A 296 2.61 -25.92 -4.44
C GLN A 296 2.28 -27.40 -4.22
N LEU A 297 2.96 -28.02 -3.29
CA LEU A 297 2.61 -29.33 -2.75
C LEU A 297 2.03 -29.13 -1.35
N GLU A 298 0.79 -29.52 -1.16
CA GLU A 298 0.18 -29.68 0.16
C GLU A 298 0.16 -31.17 0.48
N TYR A 299 0.71 -31.57 1.65
CA TYR A 299 0.82 -32.96 2.01
C TYR A 299 0.51 -33.22 3.48
N ASP A 300 -0.41 -34.14 3.73
CA ASP A 300 -0.80 -34.60 5.06
C ASP A 300 0.01 -35.85 5.45
N PHE A 301 1.07 -35.66 6.25
CA PHE A 301 1.87 -36.77 6.79
C PHE A 301 1.03 -37.65 7.72
N THR A 302 0.25 -36.98 8.57
CA THR A 302 -0.71 -37.59 9.49
C THR A 302 -1.96 -36.68 9.52
N ARG A 303 -2.99 -37.12 10.28
CA ARG A 303 -4.17 -36.23 10.51
C ARG A 303 -3.82 -34.93 11.25
N ALA A 304 -2.73 -34.95 12.04
CA ALA A 304 -2.31 -33.79 12.83
C ALA A 304 -1.15 -33.01 12.18
N THR A 305 -0.43 -33.57 11.22
CA THR A 305 0.81 -32.97 10.67
C THR A 305 0.71 -32.81 9.17
N ARG A 306 0.86 -31.58 8.69
CA ARG A 306 0.82 -31.23 7.27
C ARG A 306 1.94 -30.26 6.90
N ALA A 307 2.31 -30.29 5.65
CA ALA A 307 3.29 -29.38 5.07
C ALA A 307 2.80 -28.79 3.77
N ASN A 308 3.18 -27.52 3.53
CA ASN A 308 3.03 -26.87 2.23
C ASN A 308 4.43 -26.50 1.74
N LEU A 309 4.82 -27.07 0.60
CA LEU A 309 6.04 -26.71 -0.11
C LEU A 309 5.67 -25.88 -1.34
N ASN A 310 6.10 -24.65 -1.36
CA ASN A 310 5.91 -23.72 -2.46
C ASN A 310 7.24 -23.48 -3.18
N LEU A 311 7.26 -23.60 -4.49
CA LEU A 311 8.44 -23.43 -5.31
C LEU A 311 8.12 -22.48 -6.47
N ARG A 312 9.00 -21.52 -6.75
CA ARG A 312 8.88 -20.65 -7.90
C ARG A 312 10.24 -20.37 -8.51
N GLN A 313 10.32 -20.50 -9.82
CA GLN A 313 11.44 -20.02 -10.62
C GLN A 313 10.94 -18.87 -11.49
N THR A 314 11.61 -17.72 -11.41
CA THR A 314 11.32 -16.56 -12.25
C THR A 314 12.53 -16.22 -13.10
N TRP A 315 12.29 -15.97 -14.38
CA TRP A 315 13.27 -15.49 -15.35
C TRP A 315 12.87 -14.08 -15.79
N VAL A 316 13.77 -13.14 -15.60
CA VAL A 316 13.65 -11.79 -16.13
C VAL A 316 14.48 -11.73 -17.38
N ALA A 317 13.83 -11.55 -18.54
CA ALA A 317 14.53 -11.45 -19.81
C ALA A 317 15.42 -10.20 -19.85
N LYS A 318 16.39 -10.20 -20.75
CA LYS A 318 17.28 -9.05 -20.97
C LYS A 318 16.44 -7.82 -21.27
N ASP A 319 16.54 -6.80 -20.41
CA ASP A 319 15.90 -5.51 -20.60
C ASP A 319 16.71 -4.61 -21.56
N ASP A 320 16.20 -3.41 -21.86
CA ASP A 320 16.83 -2.46 -22.77
C ASP A 320 18.24 -2.01 -22.34
N ALA A 321 18.55 -2.12 -21.03
CA ALA A 321 19.89 -1.87 -20.49
C ALA A 321 20.79 -3.11 -20.46
N GLY A 322 20.29 -4.25 -20.91
CA GLY A 322 21.03 -5.50 -20.96
C GLY A 322 21.02 -6.31 -19.67
N ASN A 323 20.23 -5.92 -18.67
CA ASN A 323 20.11 -6.64 -17.40
C ASN A 323 19.25 -7.90 -17.59
N ARG A 324 19.76 -9.02 -17.10
CA ARG A 324 19.06 -10.32 -17.07
C ARG A 324 19.20 -10.91 -15.68
N TYR A 325 18.12 -11.46 -15.17
CA TYR A 325 18.10 -12.12 -13.86
C TYR A 325 17.26 -13.38 -13.90
N ASP A 326 17.65 -14.34 -13.08
CA ASP A 326 16.85 -15.49 -12.73
C ASP A 326 16.85 -15.68 -11.20
N LYS A 327 15.75 -16.16 -10.66
CA LYS A 327 15.61 -16.30 -9.22
C LYS A 327 14.72 -17.48 -8.87
N PHE A 328 15.25 -18.32 -7.99
CA PHE A 328 14.50 -19.39 -7.34
C PHE A 328 14.08 -18.96 -5.94
N THR A 329 12.78 -19.03 -5.65
CA THR A 329 12.17 -18.61 -4.38
C THR A 329 11.35 -19.76 -3.79
N PRO A 330 11.94 -20.64 -2.98
CA PRO A 330 11.23 -21.69 -2.24
C PRO A 330 10.61 -21.15 -0.96
N GLU A 331 9.53 -21.79 -0.52
CA GLU A 331 8.95 -21.62 0.81
C GLU A 331 8.44 -22.95 1.34
N LEU A 332 8.71 -23.23 2.61
CA LEU A 332 8.20 -24.40 3.33
C LEU A 332 7.40 -23.92 4.54
N VAL A 333 6.21 -24.45 4.71
CA VAL A 333 5.36 -24.26 5.88
C VAL A 333 5.05 -25.63 6.48
N LEU A 334 5.40 -25.83 7.74
CA LEU A 334 5.07 -27.03 8.51
C LEU A 334 4.01 -26.66 9.55
N MET A 335 2.98 -27.46 9.69
CA MET A 335 1.89 -27.27 10.64
C MET A 335 1.63 -28.55 11.40
N HIS A 336 1.42 -28.42 12.72
CA HIS A 336 1.12 -29.56 13.59
C HIS A 336 0.02 -29.20 14.59
N ASP A 337 -1.07 -29.94 14.57
CA ASP A 337 -2.16 -29.81 15.52
C ASP A 337 -1.80 -30.58 16.80
N LEU A 338 -1.53 -29.84 17.89
CA LEU A 338 -1.26 -30.39 19.21
C LEU A 338 -2.55 -30.89 19.88
N SER A 339 -3.66 -30.25 19.55
CA SER A 339 -5.02 -30.60 19.96
C SER A 339 -6.02 -29.99 18.95
N GLU A 340 -7.30 -30.24 19.13
CA GLU A 340 -8.37 -29.63 18.33
C GLU A 340 -8.36 -28.08 18.39
N ASP A 341 -7.87 -27.51 19.49
CA ASP A 341 -7.86 -26.07 19.73
C ASP A 341 -6.49 -25.43 19.57
N THR A 342 -5.44 -26.20 19.37
CA THR A 342 -4.05 -25.71 19.39
C THR A 342 -3.25 -26.23 18.21
N MET A 343 -2.74 -25.33 17.40
CA MET A 343 -1.85 -25.60 16.28
C MET A 343 -0.54 -24.84 16.45
N ILE A 344 0.58 -25.50 16.16
CA ILE A 344 1.90 -24.87 16.00
C ILE A 344 2.32 -24.92 14.55
N TYR A 345 3.13 -23.94 14.12
CA TYR A 345 3.66 -23.92 12.77
C TYR A 345 5.06 -23.31 12.70
N ALA A 346 5.77 -23.70 11.65
CA ALA A 346 7.04 -23.10 11.27
C ALA A 346 7.04 -22.78 9.77
N LYS A 347 7.62 -21.66 9.40
CA LYS A 347 7.70 -21.17 8.02
C LYS A 347 9.11 -20.69 7.72
N ALA A 348 9.64 -21.06 6.54
CA ALA A 348 10.89 -20.54 6.01
C ALA A 348 10.72 -20.29 4.50
N GLY A 349 11.15 -19.13 4.00
CA GLY A 349 10.98 -18.80 2.60
C GLY A 349 11.91 -17.72 2.10
N LYS A 350 11.96 -17.59 0.76
CA LYS A 350 12.71 -16.58 0.04
C LYS A 350 11.79 -15.70 -0.79
N SER A 351 12.21 -14.47 -1.02
CA SER A 351 11.55 -13.50 -1.89
C SER A 351 12.56 -12.70 -2.69
N PHE A 352 12.11 -12.04 -3.76
CA PHE A 352 12.93 -11.06 -4.45
C PHE A 352 12.07 -9.94 -5.04
N MET A 353 12.70 -8.81 -5.36
CA MET A 353 12.08 -7.70 -6.07
C MET A 353 13.10 -7.06 -7.01
N MET A 354 12.67 -6.79 -8.24
CA MET A 354 13.48 -6.09 -9.23
C MET A 354 13.53 -4.58 -8.95
N PRO A 355 14.66 -3.90 -9.28
CA PRO A 355 14.69 -2.45 -9.34
C PRO A 355 13.67 -1.94 -10.37
N THR A 356 13.04 -0.81 -10.09
CA THR A 356 12.14 -0.15 -11.04
C THR A 356 12.91 0.55 -12.15
N PHE A 357 12.27 0.82 -13.29
CA PHE A 357 12.90 1.58 -14.37
C PHE A 357 13.39 2.94 -13.91
N LYS A 358 12.58 3.64 -13.11
CA LYS A 358 12.95 4.95 -12.56
C LYS A 358 14.17 4.91 -11.65
N GLN A 359 14.34 3.83 -10.87
CA GLN A 359 15.53 3.63 -10.04
C GLN A 359 16.78 3.38 -10.87
N LEU A 360 16.66 2.57 -11.94
CA LEU A 360 17.78 2.22 -12.81
C LEU A 360 18.20 3.38 -13.71
N TYR A 361 17.25 4.04 -14.35
CA TYR A 361 17.49 4.95 -15.46
C TYR A 361 17.23 6.42 -15.13
N GLY A 362 16.67 6.71 -13.96
CA GLY A 362 16.35 8.08 -13.52
C GLY A 362 15.07 8.62 -14.13
N GLY A 363 14.89 9.92 -13.96
CA GLY A 363 13.77 10.68 -14.46
C GLY A 363 13.14 11.57 -13.37
N GLY A 364 12.78 12.79 -13.74
CA GLY A 364 12.33 13.81 -12.80
C GLY A 364 13.42 14.17 -11.80
N ASN A 365 13.15 13.93 -10.52
CA ASN A 365 14.10 14.18 -9.43
C ASN A 365 14.90 12.92 -9.02
N VAL A 366 14.80 11.82 -9.76
CA VAL A 366 15.55 10.60 -9.48
C VAL A 366 16.77 10.50 -10.38
N ILE A 367 17.94 10.36 -9.74
CA ILE A 367 19.22 10.14 -10.44
C ILE A 367 19.32 8.66 -10.82
N ALA A 368 19.72 8.38 -12.06
CA ALA A 368 19.95 7.03 -12.55
C ALA A 368 20.94 6.26 -11.67
N SER A 369 20.60 5.01 -11.37
CA SER A 369 21.43 4.07 -10.61
C SER A 369 21.50 2.71 -11.32
N PRO A 370 22.15 2.62 -12.49
CA PRO A 370 22.11 1.43 -13.37
C PRO A 370 22.79 0.20 -12.75
N GLY A 371 23.60 0.38 -11.72
CA GLY A 371 24.25 -0.70 -10.98
C GLY A 371 23.42 -1.35 -9.88
N LEU A 372 22.15 -0.98 -9.73
CA LEU A 372 21.27 -1.58 -8.74
C LEU A 372 21.03 -3.06 -9.03
N ARG A 373 21.14 -3.86 -7.99
CA ARG A 373 20.81 -5.29 -7.99
C ARG A 373 19.39 -5.52 -7.45
N PRO A 374 18.74 -6.62 -7.86
CA PRO A 374 17.49 -7.04 -7.25
C PRO A 374 17.68 -7.30 -5.75
N GLN A 375 16.72 -6.86 -4.95
CA GLN A 375 16.70 -7.24 -3.53
C GLN A 375 16.25 -8.68 -3.36
N THR A 376 16.81 -9.37 -2.36
CA THR A 376 16.45 -10.74 -2.02
C THR A 376 16.17 -10.84 -0.53
N GLY A 377 15.03 -11.45 -0.18
CA GLY A 377 14.61 -11.65 1.21
C GLY A 377 14.76 -13.12 1.63
N THR A 378 15.08 -13.33 2.90
CA THR A 378 14.95 -14.62 3.59
C THR A 378 14.10 -14.39 4.83
N HIS A 379 13.09 -15.23 5.02
CA HIS A 379 12.07 -15.08 6.06
C HIS A 379 11.95 -16.37 6.86
N TYR A 380 11.88 -16.24 8.18
CA TYR A 380 11.63 -17.33 9.11
C TYR A 380 10.51 -16.91 10.07
N GLU A 381 9.62 -17.80 10.38
CA GLU A 381 8.57 -17.60 11.37
C GLU A 381 8.27 -18.92 12.07
N ILE A 382 8.06 -18.85 13.37
CA ILE A 382 7.47 -19.92 14.18
C ILE A 382 6.28 -19.33 14.93
N GLY A 383 5.22 -20.10 15.09
CA GLY A 383 4.06 -19.57 15.80
C GLY A 383 3.13 -20.66 16.32
N ALA A 384 2.19 -20.20 17.09
CA ALA A 384 1.10 -21.00 17.64
C ALA A 384 -0.23 -20.27 17.47
N LYS A 385 -1.28 -21.03 17.19
CA LYS A 385 -2.67 -20.56 17.23
C LYS A 385 -3.41 -21.40 18.26
N LYS A 386 -4.21 -20.73 19.08
CA LYS A 386 -5.00 -21.40 20.11
C LYS A 386 -6.37 -20.76 20.27
N ASN A 387 -7.40 -21.59 20.28
CA ASN A 387 -8.75 -21.18 20.63
C ASN A 387 -9.04 -21.56 22.09
N ILE A 388 -9.51 -20.62 22.89
CA ILE A 388 -9.88 -20.81 24.29
C ILE A 388 -11.25 -20.19 24.51
N GLY A 389 -12.28 -21.04 24.58
CA GLY A 389 -13.66 -20.58 24.71
C GLY A 389 -14.04 -19.63 23.56
N LYS A 390 -14.36 -18.38 23.89
CA LYS A 390 -14.75 -17.34 22.93
C LYS A 390 -13.57 -16.57 22.33
N SER A 391 -12.33 -16.90 22.70
CA SER A 391 -11.12 -16.19 22.31
C SER A 391 -10.28 -17.00 21.35
N SER A 392 -9.73 -16.33 20.33
CA SER A 392 -8.71 -16.86 19.42
C SER A 392 -7.41 -16.09 19.63
N TRP A 393 -6.33 -16.83 19.79
CA TRP A 393 -4.98 -16.32 20.02
C TRP A 393 -4.04 -16.75 18.90
N ARG A 394 -3.17 -15.85 18.48
CA ARG A 394 -2.01 -16.17 17.66
C ARG A 394 -0.78 -15.52 18.25
N LEU A 395 0.26 -16.31 18.50
CA LEU A 395 1.59 -15.85 18.88
C LEU A 395 2.57 -16.27 17.79
N ALA A 396 3.43 -15.37 17.34
CA ALA A 396 4.47 -15.67 16.37
C ALA A 396 5.77 -14.96 16.73
N ALA A 397 6.90 -15.63 16.48
CA ALA A 397 8.22 -15.04 16.43
C ALA A 397 8.71 -15.09 15.00
N PHE A 398 9.27 -13.97 14.50
CA PHE A 398 9.74 -13.86 13.12
C PHE A 398 11.14 -13.25 13.03
N HIS A 399 11.84 -13.64 11.99
CA HIS A 399 13.07 -12.99 11.55
C HIS A 399 13.06 -12.88 10.04
N TYR A 400 13.37 -11.70 9.51
CA TYR A 400 13.71 -11.56 8.11
C TYR A 400 15.00 -10.77 7.90
N LYS A 401 15.66 -11.07 6.79
CA LYS A 401 16.78 -10.30 6.27
C LYS A 401 16.56 -10.07 4.78
N ILE A 402 16.57 -8.81 4.37
CA ILE A 402 16.51 -8.38 2.98
C ILE A 402 17.90 -7.90 2.60
N LYS A 403 18.55 -8.62 1.71
CA LYS A 403 19.83 -8.26 1.12
C LYS A 403 19.58 -7.43 -0.12
N ASP A 404 20.42 -6.42 -0.33
CA ASP A 404 20.33 -5.52 -1.47
C ASP A 404 18.99 -4.75 -1.54
N SER A 405 18.39 -4.41 -0.40
CA SER A 405 17.20 -3.58 -0.33
C SER A 405 17.37 -2.28 -1.11
N LEU A 406 16.36 -1.91 -1.88
CA LEU A 406 16.38 -0.75 -2.78
C LEU A 406 16.04 0.53 -2.02
N GLU A 407 17.03 1.14 -1.38
CA GLU A 407 16.84 2.27 -0.47
C GLU A 407 17.11 3.62 -1.13
N ALA A 408 16.22 4.60 -0.85
CA ALA A 408 16.39 5.96 -1.33
C ALA A 408 17.44 6.71 -0.46
N LYS A 409 18.40 7.35 -1.12
CA LYS A 409 19.35 8.30 -0.51
C LYS A 409 18.98 9.69 -0.95
N VAL A 410 18.68 10.57 -0.01
CA VAL A 410 18.49 11.99 -0.30
C VAL A 410 19.86 12.66 -0.27
N GLY A 411 20.28 13.30 -1.37
CA GLY A 411 21.58 13.94 -1.48
C GLY A 411 21.75 15.08 -0.48
N ALA A 412 22.89 15.10 0.22
CA ALA A 412 23.29 16.25 1.02
C ALA A 412 23.75 17.37 0.08
N GLY A 413 22.92 18.37 -0.18
CA GLY A 413 23.36 19.60 -0.83
C GLY A 413 22.52 20.09 -2.02
N VAL A 414 21.87 19.24 -2.79
CA VAL A 414 21.00 19.64 -3.90
C VAL A 414 19.56 19.35 -3.55
N VAL A 415 18.70 20.33 -3.76
CA VAL A 415 17.26 20.26 -3.45
C VAL A 415 16.63 19.18 -4.31
N ASP A 416 15.98 18.20 -3.66
CA ASP A 416 15.08 17.22 -4.25
C ASP A 416 15.69 16.08 -5.12
N GLU A 417 17.00 15.90 -5.22
CA GLU A 417 17.56 14.75 -5.93
C GLU A 417 17.54 13.49 -5.05
N ILE A 418 16.99 12.41 -5.58
CA ILE A 418 16.92 11.09 -4.96
C ILE A 418 17.79 10.13 -5.74
N LYS A 419 18.75 9.50 -5.07
CA LYS A 419 19.55 8.40 -5.63
C LYS A 419 19.21 7.11 -4.88
N TYR A 420 19.10 6.00 -5.59
CA TYR A 420 18.88 4.69 -4.96
C TYR A 420 20.18 3.93 -4.78
N ALA A 421 20.25 3.16 -3.71
CA ALA A 421 21.36 2.26 -3.41
C ALA A 421 20.84 0.93 -2.86
N ASN A 422 21.63 -0.13 -3.04
CA ASN A 422 21.40 -1.40 -2.39
C ASN A 422 21.94 -1.35 -0.96
N GLU A 423 21.10 -1.61 0.02
CA GLU A 423 21.42 -1.69 1.45
C GLU A 423 20.90 -3.00 2.02
N ASP A 424 21.27 -3.34 3.23
CA ASP A 424 20.71 -4.50 3.90
C ASP A 424 19.70 -4.05 4.97
N VAL A 425 18.58 -4.76 5.08
CA VAL A 425 17.54 -4.53 6.09
C VAL A 425 17.26 -5.84 6.80
N ARG A 426 17.07 -5.81 8.12
CA ARG A 426 16.65 -6.96 8.91
C ARG A 426 15.65 -6.55 9.97
N ASN A 427 14.84 -7.50 10.41
CA ASN A 427 13.98 -7.33 11.57
C ASN A 427 13.79 -8.66 12.27
N THR A 428 13.87 -8.66 13.59
CA THR A 428 13.52 -9.78 14.47
C THR A 428 12.44 -9.29 15.41
N GLY A 429 11.38 -10.06 15.59
CA GLY A 429 10.29 -9.61 16.44
C GLY A 429 9.32 -10.70 16.85
N VAL A 430 8.36 -10.30 17.66
CA VAL A 430 7.25 -11.12 18.12
C VAL A 430 5.93 -10.41 17.85
N GLU A 431 4.91 -11.19 17.52
CA GLU A 431 3.54 -10.73 17.28
C GLU A 431 2.57 -11.50 18.15
N LEU A 432 1.64 -10.79 18.76
CA LEU A 432 0.49 -11.34 19.47
C LEU A 432 -0.78 -10.79 18.84
N GLU A 433 -1.69 -11.66 18.44
CA GLU A 433 -3.04 -11.31 18.01
C GLU A 433 -4.05 -12.00 18.91
N TRP A 434 -5.06 -11.27 19.30
CA TRP A 434 -6.17 -11.76 20.10
C TRP A 434 -7.49 -11.22 19.60
N THR A 435 -8.46 -12.10 19.44
CA THR A 435 -9.85 -11.74 19.14
C THR A 435 -10.76 -12.43 20.13
N ARG A 436 -11.84 -11.78 20.50
CA ARG A 436 -12.86 -12.34 21.38
C ARG A 436 -14.25 -11.90 20.94
N ASN A 437 -15.11 -12.86 20.72
CA ASN A 437 -16.53 -12.67 20.50
C ASN A 437 -17.26 -12.99 21.81
N GLU A 438 -17.48 -11.96 22.64
CA GLU A 438 -18.10 -12.15 23.96
C GLU A 438 -19.52 -12.65 23.83
N ASN A 439 -20.29 -12.05 22.93
CA ASN A 439 -21.63 -12.43 22.53
C ASN A 439 -21.97 -11.83 21.16
N GLU A 440 -23.22 -11.96 20.71
CA GLU A 440 -23.69 -11.40 19.42
C GLU A 440 -23.55 -9.87 19.35
N ASN A 441 -23.53 -9.19 20.49
CA ASN A 441 -23.50 -7.75 20.60
C ASN A 441 -22.09 -7.17 20.77
N LEU A 442 -21.12 -7.94 21.28
CA LEU A 442 -19.85 -7.40 21.74
C LEU A 442 -18.67 -8.25 21.26
N SER A 443 -17.76 -7.63 20.55
CA SER A 443 -16.50 -8.22 20.11
C SER A 443 -15.31 -7.29 20.32
N TYR A 444 -14.13 -7.88 20.58
CA TYR A 444 -12.87 -7.18 20.76
C TYR A 444 -11.81 -7.81 19.88
N HIS A 445 -10.82 -7.00 19.49
CA HIS A 445 -9.58 -7.50 18.92
C HIS A 445 -8.40 -6.63 19.32
N THR A 446 -7.21 -7.21 19.38
CA THR A 446 -5.97 -6.47 19.51
C THR A 446 -4.83 -7.22 18.86
N GLY A 447 -3.90 -6.47 18.28
CA GLY A 447 -2.65 -6.95 17.71
C GLY A 447 -1.48 -6.13 18.26
N LEU A 448 -0.44 -6.81 18.72
CA LEU A 448 0.75 -6.21 19.29
C LEU A 448 1.98 -6.81 18.62
N THR A 449 2.83 -5.96 18.05
CA THR A 449 4.10 -6.37 17.43
C THR A 449 5.24 -5.60 18.10
N PHE A 450 6.21 -6.34 18.61
CA PHE A 450 7.51 -5.81 19.01
C PHE A 450 8.55 -6.28 18.00
N GLY A 451 9.22 -5.34 17.36
CA GLY A 451 10.25 -5.61 16.39
C GLY A 451 11.52 -4.81 16.65
N HIS A 452 12.60 -5.24 16.04
CA HIS A 452 13.85 -4.50 15.99
C HIS A 452 14.28 -4.35 14.52
N PRO A 453 13.57 -3.51 13.75
CA PRO A 453 13.97 -3.24 12.37
C PRO A 453 15.24 -2.41 12.33
N GLU A 454 16.22 -2.87 11.54
CA GLU A 454 17.52 -2.23 11.37
C GLU A 454 17.90 -2.18 9.90
N LYS A 455 18.67 -1.17 9.54
CA LYS A 455 19.23 -0.96 8.20
C LYS A 455 20.75 -0.80 8.29
N GLN A 456 21.46 -1.40 7.34
CA GLN A 456 22.91 -1.31 7.23
C GLN A 456 23.29 -0.68 5.89
N GLU A 457 23.96 0.46 5.96
CA GLU A 457 24.45 1.16 4.78
C GLU A 457 25.66 0.46 4.17
N ARG A 458 25.75 0.48 2.85
CA ARG A 458 26.96 0.12 2.11
C ARG A 458 27.71 1.38 1.71
N LYS A 459 28.96 1.48 2.14
CA LYS A 459 29.86 2.57 1.80
C LYS A 459 30.50 2.34 0.43
N ALA A 460 31.01 3.43 -0.18
CA ALA A 460 31.84 3.35 -1.38
C ALA A 460 33.03 2.43 -1.11
N GLY A 461 33.38 1.56 -2.09
CA GLY A 461 34.44 0.55 -1.93
C GLY A 461 33.97 -0.80 -1.34
N GLY A 462 32.65 -0.99 -1.13
CA GLY A 462 32.07 -2.28 -0.75
C GLY A 462 32.14 -2.63 0.75
N THR A 463 32.65 -1.72 1.59
CA THR A 463 32.60 -1.87 3.03
C THR A 463 31.20 -1.59 3.58
N THR A 464 30.77 -2.37 4.58
CA THR A 464 29.50 -2.15 5.26
C THR A 464 29.67 -1.18 6.42
N GLY A 465 28.66 -0.32 6.63
CA GLY A 465 28.54 0.49 7.84
C GLY A 465 27.95 -0.31 9.01
N ASP A 466 27.69 0.38 10.11
CA ASP A 466 27.01 -0.19 11.25
C ASP A 466 25.51 -0.38 10.96
N TRP A 467 24.86 -1.27 11.72
CA TRP A 467 23.42 -1.39 11.73
C TRP A 467 22.79 -0.24 12.51
N HIS A 468 21.78 0.38 11.95
CA HIS A 468 21.02 1.47 12.55
C HIS A 468 19.56 1.10 12.69
N ASP A 469 18.95 1.56 13.77
CA ASP A 469 17.51 1.46 13.94
C ASP A 469 16.77 2.07 12.73
N TYR A 470 15.73 1.39 12.30
CA TYR A 470 14.94 1.72 11.13
C TYR A 470 13.46 1.54 11.46
N TYR A 471 12.58 2.47 11.03
CA TYR A 471 11.14 2.40 11.28
C TYR A 471 10.75 2.39 12.78
N GLY A 472 9.49 2.02 13.11
CA GLY A 472 8.97 1.92 14.50
C GLY A 472 9.08 0.51 15.07
N LYS A 473 9.51 0.41 16.33
CA LYS A 473 9.73 -0.88 17.01
C LYS A 473 8.49 -1.49 17.65
N VAL A 474 7.47 -0.66 17.96
CA VAL A 474 6.25 -1.08 18.65
C VAL A 474 5.05 -0.72 17.79
N GLN A 475 4.26 -1.72 17.42
CA GLN A 475 2.99 -1.54 16.73
C GLN A 475 1.91 -2.16 17.59
N TRP A 476 0.88 -1.39 17.92
CA TRP A 476 -0.26 -1.85 18.68
C TRP A 476 -1.54 -1.32 18.06
N ASN A 477 -2.45 -2.21 17.76
CA ASN A 477 -3.77 -1.88 17.25
C ASN A 477 -4.83 -2.65 18.03
N GLY A 478 -6.03 -2.16 17.99
CA GLY A 478 -7.15 -2.87 18.60
C GLY A 478 -8.45 -2.13 18.42
N GLY A 479 -9.51 -2.81 18.73
CA GLY A 479 -10.83 -2.26 18.59
C GLY A 479 -11.90 -3.01 19.39
N ILE A 480 -13.04 -2.35 19.51
CA ILE A 480 -14.24 -2.84 20.15
C ILE A 480 -15.41 -2.55 19.21
N VAL A 481 -16.25 -3.55 18.97
CA VAL A 481 -17.50 -3.39 18.24
C VAL A 481 -18.64 -3.76 19.18
N TYR A 482 -19.58 -2.83 19.35
CA TYR A 482 -20.78 -3.01 20.16
C TYR A 482 -22.04 -2.79 19.33
N ARG A 483 -22.94 -3.75 19.37
CA ARG A 483 -24.24 -3.72 18.69
C ARG A 483 -25.36 -3.69 19.70
N THR A 484 -26.28 -2.76 19.56
CA THR A 484 -27.46 -2.67 20.40
C THR A 484 -28.69 -2.28 19.58
N GLY A 485 -29.63 -3.19 19.42
CA GLY A 485 -30.78 -3.02 18.55
C GLY A 485 -30.31 -2.69 17.09
N LYS A 486 -30.69 -1.50 16.62
CA LYS A 486 -30.36 -1.01 15.26
C LYS A 486 -29.02 -0.26 15.18
N LEU A 487 -28.35 -0.03 16.31
CA LEU A 487 -27.11 0.75 16.38
C LEU A 487 -25.89 -0.19 16.49
N THR A 488 -24.92 0.02 15.62
CA THR A 488 -23.57 -0.54 15.74
C THR A 488 -22.59 0.58 16.00
N SER A 489 -21.78 0.43 17.06
CA SER A 489 -20.71 1.36 17.43
C SER A 489 -19.38 0.64 17.36
N ALA A 490 -18.36 1.25 16.79
CA ALA A 490 -17.02 0.69 16.71
C ALA A 490 -15.98 1.76 17.09
N PHE A 491 -15.09 1.38 18.00
CA PHE A 491 -13.89 2.16 18.33
C PHE A 491 -12.67 1.38 17.86
N GLU A 492 -11.77 2.04 17.13
CA GLU A 492 -10.54 1.48 16.61
C GLU A 492 -9.36 2.38 16.97
N PHE A 493 -8.21 1.78 17.24
CA PHE A 493 -6.97 2.52 17.43
C PHE A 493 -5.79 1.83 16.77
N ALA A 494 -4.79 2.64 16.39
CA ALA A 494 -3.49 2.19 15.90
C ALA A 494 -2.37 3.06 16.49
N TYR A 495 -1.41 2.41 17.13
CA TYR A 495 -0.24 3.02 17.75
C TYR A 495 1.03 2.53 17.06
N LEU A 496 1.94 3.46 16.76
CA LEU A 496 3.28 3.17 16.27
C LEU A 496 4.29 3.94 17.13
N GLY A 497 5.07 3.20 17.90
CA GLY A 497 6.03 3.77 18.88
C GLY A 497 7.48 3.50 18.53
N LYS A 498 8.37 4.20 19.24
CA LYS A 498 9.83 4.12 19.07
C LYS A 498 10.24 4.31 17.59
N ARG A 499 9.71 5.35 16.97
CA ARG A 499 9.92 5.68 15.56
C ARG A 499 11.24 6.41 15.36
N ILE A 500 11.91 6.12 14.27
CA ILE A 500 13.17 6.73 13.87
C ILE A 500 13.06 7.23 12.43
N ARG A 501 13.64 8.39 12.16
CA ARG A 501 13.81 8.92 10.82
C ARG A 501 14.79 8.02 10.06
N ASP A 502 14.44 7.64 8.82
CA ASP A 502 15.18 6.69 7.99
C ASP A 502 16.34 7.31 7.19
N TYR A 503 16.74 8.56 7.49
CA TYR A 503 17.87 9.25 6.86
C TYR A 503 18.70 10.04 7.87
N THR A 504 19.95 10.33 7.49
CA THR A 504 20.92 11.05 8.34
C THR A 504 20.57 12.55 8.48
N PRO A 505 20.63 13.13 9.72
CA PRO A 505 20.89 12.41 10.97
C PRO A 505 19.66 11.62 11.44
N TYR A 506 19.87 10.37 11.83
CA TYR A 506 18.83 9.52 12.41
C TYR A 506 18.31 10.17 13.71
N ARG A 507 17.02 10.46 13.75
CA ARG A 507 16.37 11.10 14.89
C ARG A 507 15.10 10.36 15.28
N SER A 508 14.86 10.26 16.57
CA SER A 508 13.61 9.74 17.09
C SER A 508 12.43 10.67 16.73
N PHE A 509 11.33 10.06 16.31
CA PHE A 509 10.04 10.73 16.18
C PHE A 509 9.15 10.42 17.37
N LYS A 510 8.19 11.32 17.63
CA LYS A 510 7.07 11.02 18.52
C LYS A 510 6.25 9.85 17.97
N SER A 511 5.66 9.07 18.88
CA SER A 511 4.73 8.01 18.52
C SER A 511 3.52 8.57 17.75
N GLN A 512 3.01 7.77 16.82
CA GLN A 512 1.70 7.99 16.21
C GLN A 512 0.63 7.27 17.05
N PHE A 513 -0.55 7.88 17.14
CA PHE A 513 -1.70 7.25 17.75
C PHE A 513 -2.96 7.71 17.02
N PHE A 514 -3.49 6.84 16.18
CA PHE A 514 -4.72 7.06 15.42
C PHE A 514 -5.88 6.43 16.17
N THR A 515 -7.01 7.13 16.20
CA THR A 515 -8.22 6.66 16.88
C THR A 515 -9.43 7.04 16.08
N ASP A 516 -10.31 6.08 15.87
CA ASP A 516 -11.50 6.24 15.06
C ASP A 516 -12.72 5.75 15.85
N LEU A 517 -13.82 6.47 15.70
CA LEU A 517 -15.10 6.12 16.29
C LEU A 517 -16.16 6.14 15.19
N ASN A 518 -16.86 5.03 15.02
CA ASN A 518 -17.83 4.85 13.97
C ASN A 518 -19.18 4.43 14.56
N PHE A 519 -20.24 5.05 14.05
CA PHE A 519 -21.62 4.70 14.36
C PHE A 519 -22.38 4.36 13.09
N SER A 520 -23.18 3.31 13.13
CA SER A 520 -24.06 2.92 12.03
C SER A 520 -25.43 2.57 12.60
N TYR A 521 -26.47 3.27 12.15
CA TYR A 521 -27.85 3.08 12.58
C TYR A 521 -28.70 2.58 11.42
N GLN A 522 -29.19 1.35 11.51
CA GLN A 522 -30.10 0.76 10.53
C GLN A 522 -31.53 1.17 10.85
N ALA A 523 -32.03 2.23 10.21
CA ALA A 523 -33.35 2.77 10.50
C ALA A 523 -34.47 1.78 10.10
N ASN A 524 -34.34 1.18 8.91
CA ASN A 524 -35.18 0.10 8.38
C ASN A 524 -34.35 -0.74 7.40
N ASP A 525 -34.99 -1.69 6.69
CA ASP A 525 -34.30 -2.60 5.76
C ASP A 525 -33.57 -1.88 4.60
N ASN A 526 -34.01 -0.68 4.27
CA ASN A 526 -33.51 0.10 3.14
C ASN A 526 -32.53 1.21 3.56
N ALA A 527 -32.76 1.87 4.71
CA ALA A 527 -32.07 3.09 5.09
C ALA A 527 -31.09 2.89 6.26
N ARG A 528 -29.84 3.29 6.05
CA ARG A 528 -28.78 3.28 7.05
C ARG A 528 -28.16 4.67 7.16
N PHE A 529 -28.08 5.19 8.38
CA PHE A 529 -27.36 6.42 8.72
C PHE A 529 -26.02 6.06 9.34
N PHE A 530 -25.00 6.87 9.10
CA PHE A 530 -23.70 6.65 9.70
C PHE A 530 -23.00 7.95 10.07
N LEU A 531 -22.12 7.86 11.07
CA LEU A 531 -21.20 8.91 11.49
C LEU A 531 -19.84 8.28 11.74
N ASN A 532 -18.83 8.75 11.03
CA ASN A 532 -17.43 8.36 11.21
C ASN A 532 -16.68 9.57 11.78
N ILE A 533 -15.91 9.35 12.85
CA ILE A 533 -15.04 10.35 13.48
C ILE A 533 -13.62 9.79 13.46
N ASP A 534 -12.75 10.39 12.66
CA ASP A 534 -11.34 10.03 12.61
C ASP A 534 -10.53 10.98 13.50
N ASN A 535 -9.42 10.45 14.05
CA ASN A 535 -8.57 11.18 14.98
C ASN A 535 -9.38 11.78 16.15
N LEU A 536 -10.10 10.91 16.85
CA LEU A 536 -11.02 11.29 17.94
C LEU A 536 -10.38 12.21 18.98
N PHE A 537 -9.10 12.01 19.30
CA PHE A 537 -8.35 12.80 20.29
C PHE A 537 -7.67 14.04 19.69
N ASN A 538 -7.92 14.36 18.41
CA ASN A 538 -7.38 15.52 17.72
C ASN A 538 -5.84 15.65 17.83
N ARG A 539 -5.14 14.55 17.68
CA ARG A 539 -3.67 14.53 17.74
C ARG A 539 -3.08 15.10 16.44
N HIS A 540 -1.91 15.69 16.59
CA HIS A 540 -1.11 16.21 15.49
C HIS A 540 0.19 15.41 15.41
N ASP A 541 0.10 14.26 14.74
CA ASP A 541 1.18 13.28 14.63
C ASP A 541 1.87 13.37 13.26
N ILE A 542 3.19 13.21 13.26
CA ILE A 542 3.97 13.10 12.03
C ILE A 542 3.71 11.74 11.40
N ILE A 543 3.30 11.73 10.13
CA ILE A 543 2.96 10.50 9.38
C ILE A 543 4.03 10.08 8.37
N SER A 544 4.97 10.97 8.03
CA SER A 544 6.06 10.67 7.09
C SER A 544 7.36 10.35 7.83
N SER A 545 8.16 9.47 7.23
CA SER A 545 9.55 9.20 7.64
C SER A 545 10.57 9.92 6.76
N SER A 546 10.11 10.63 5.72
CA SER A 546 10.94 11.29 4.70
C SER A 546 11.51 12.64 5.18
N SER A 547 12.26 13.30 4.29
CA SER A 547 12.86 14.62 4.52
C SER A 547 11.82 15.72 4.76
N SER A 548 10.59 15.56 4.29
CA SER A 548 9.47 16.46 4.56
C SER A 548 8.61 15.91 5.68
N THR A 549 8.26 16.75 6.65
CA THR A 549 7.40 16.38 7.77
C THR A 549 5.95 16.62 7.37
N PHE A 550 5.18 15.54 7.21
CA PHE A 550 3.73 15.59 7.00
C PHE A 550 3.02 15.18 8.28
N TYR A 551 1.93 15.87 8.56
CA TYR A 551 1.06 15.60 9.69
C TYR A 551 -0.23 14.92 9.24
N ASN A 552 -0.83 14.12 10.12
CA ASN A 552 -2.20 13.66 9.92
C ASN A 552 -3.17 14.85 9.97
N LEU A 553 -4.38 14.66 9.43
CA LEU A 553 -5.47 15.59 9.65
C LEU A 553 -5.81 15.68 11.14
N GLY A 554 -6.26 16.86 11.58
CA GLY A 554 -6.95 17.02 12.84
C GLY A 554 -8.21 16.15 12.90
N ARG A 555 -8.93 16.20 14.01
CA ARG A 555 -10.22 15.50 14.14
C ARG A 555 -11.11 15.85 12.96
N ASN A 556 -11.55 14.82 12.27
CA ASN A 556 -12.47 14.98 11.16
C ASN A 556 -13.64 14.02 11.29
N PHE A 557 -14.76 14.39 10.69
CA PHE A 557 -15.97 13.58 10.71
C PHE A 557 -16.64 13.56 9.35
N MET A 558 -17.34 12.48 9.10
CA MET A 558 -18.25 12.32 7.97
C MET A 558 -19.55 11.72 8.45
N ALA A 559 -20.67 12.40 8.16
CA ALA A 559 -22.01 11.90 8.41
C ALA A 559 -22.72 11.66 7.09
N GLY A 560 -23.47 10.59 6.99
CA GLY A 560 -24.12 10.23 5.74
C GLY A 560 -25.28 9.27 5.87
N VAL A 561 -25.89 9.04 4.71
CA VAL A 561 -27.00 8.10 4.53
C VAL A 561 -26.70 7.18 3.36
N GLU A 562 -27.06 5.93 3.51
CA GLU A 562 -27.09 4.92 2.46
C GLU A 562 -28.52 4.40 2.35
N TYR A 563 -29.04 4.33 1.12
CA TYR A 563 -30.34 3.79 0.81
C TYR A 563 -30.23 2.65 -0.20
N LYS A 564 -30.77 1.51 0.16
CA LYS A 564 -30.84 0.30 -0.66
C LYS A 564 -32.25 0.18 -1.23
N PHE A 565 -32.34 -0.08 -2.53
CA PHE A 565 -33.59 -0.26 -3.26
C PHE A 565 -34.06 -1.71 -3.27
#